data_d27e2bf78d5459abef6862ff16bd178c
#
_entry.id   d27e2bf78d5459abef6862ff16bd178c
#
_cell.length_a   1.000
_cell.length_b   1.000
_cell.length_c   1.000
_cell.angle_alpha   90.00
_cell.angle_beta   90.00
_cell.angle_gamma   90.00
#
_symmetry.space_group_name_H-M   'P 1'
#
loop_
_entity.id
_entity.type
_entity.pdbx_description
1 polymer ?
#
loop_
_entity_poly.entity_id
_entity_poly.type
_entity_poly.pdbx_seq_one_letter_code
_entity_poly.pdbx_strand_id
1 'polypeptide(L)'
;MIILTIMAHQDRLSALINRFSITVTPTAPDQSNFLVLKNRETDELTRALFSPTGGKDLVQAENETTAFCAKAEWGGNSNPLLQTLAAHIELKFESVPDVAELAQILISESREPRCGSRAVVNRLGEILLVRMLRQ
;
A
#
# COMPACT_ATOMS: atom_id res chain seq x y z
N MET A 1 -21.89 0.50 25.05
CA MET A 1 -22.76 0.89 23.93
C MET A 1 -22.08 1.86 22.98
N ILE A 2 -21.50 2.95 23.51
CA ILE A 2 -20.75 3.91 22.70
C ILE A 2 -19.55 3.23 22.01
N ILE A 3 -18.87 2.33 22.71
CA ILE A 3 -17.74 1.58 22.17
C ILE A 3 -18.15 0.74 20.97
N LEU A 4 -19.32 0.07 21.04
CA LEU A 4 -19.83 -0.74 19.94
C LEU A 4 -20.14 0.11 18.71
N THR A 5 -20.67 1.32 18.90
CA THR A 5 -20.97 2.23 17.78
C THR A 5 -19.70 2.71 17.10
N ILE A 6 -18.66 3.04 17.88
CA ILE A 6 -17.37 3.47 17.35
C ILE A 6 -16.69 2.32 16.61
N MET A 7 -16.73 1.11 17.18
CA MET A 7 -16.16 -0.08 16.54
C MET A 7 -16.91 -0.42 15.25
N ALA A 8 -18.24 -0.29 15.22
CA ALA A 8 -19.01 -0.53 14.01
C ALA A 8 -18.64 0.43 12.90
N HIS A 9 -18.33 1.69 13.23
CA HIS A 9 -17.90 2.69 12.25
C HIS A 9 -16.52 2.36 11.67
N GLN A 10 -15.58 1.95 12.54
CA GLN A 10 -14.25 1.55 12.12
C GLN A 10 -14.27 0.21 11.38
N ASP A 11 -15.17 -0.69 11.77
CA ASP A 11 -15.29 -2.02 11.18
C ASP A 11 -15.83 -2.02 9.75
N ARG A 12 -16.43 -0.92 9.29
CA ARG A 12 -16.91 -0.86 7.91
C ARG A 12 -15.78 -1.02 6.90
N LEU A 13 -14.67 -0.33 7.13
CA LEU A 13 -13.51 -0.45 6.26
C LEU A 13 -12.92 -1.86 6.37
N SER A 14 -12.77 -2.36 7.60
CA SER A 14 -12.26 -3.71 7.83
C SER A 14 -13.14 -4.77 7.18
N ALA A 15 -14.45 -4.62 7.28
CA ALA A 15 -15.40 -5.54 6.67
C ALA A 15 -15.30 -5.53 5.14
N LEU A 16 -15.15 -4.36 4.54
CA LEU A 16 -14.96 -4.22 3.09
C LEU A 16 -13.66 -4.87 2.65
N ILE A 17 -12.59 -4.63 3.38
CA ILE A 17 -11.28 -5.20 3.09
C ILE A 17 -11.33 -6.72 3.17
N ASN A 18 -11.91 -7.25 4.24
CA ASN A 18 -12.03 -8.70 4.44
C ASN A 18 -12.90 -9.35 3.37
N ARG A 19 -13.99 -8.68 3.01
CA ARG A 19 -14.93 -9.20 2.02
C ARG A 19 -14.32 -9.30 0.62
N PHE A 20 -13.48 -8.34 0.26
CA PHE A 20 -12.95 -8.24 -1.10
C PHE A 20 -11.50 -8.71 -1.22
N SER A 21 -10.89 -9.14 -0.14
CA SER A 21 -9.54 -9.73 -0.11
C SER A 21 -8.49 -8.91 -0.86
N ILE A 22 -7.64 -8.23 -0.14
CA ILE A 22 -6.53 -7.49 -0.74
C ILE A 22 -5.38 -8.45 -0.99
N THR A 23 -4.85 -8.44 -2.20
CA THR A 23 -3.64 -9.18 -2.56
C THR A 23 -2.59 -8.20 -3.06
N VAL A 24 -1.39 -8.27 -2.49
CA VAL A 24 -0.25 -7.45 -2.91
C VAL A 24 0.82 -8.37 -3.45
N THR A 25 1.09 -8.27 -4.74
CA THR A 25 2.04 -9.15 -5.42
C THR A 25 3.15 -8.30 -6.06
N PRO A 26 4.43 -8.50 -5.69
CA PRO A 26 5.51 -7.80 -6.35
C PRO A 26 5.47 -8.02 -7.86
N THR A 27 5.63 -6.94 -8.63
CA THR A 27 5.60 -6.98 -10.09
C THR A 27 6.65 -6.05 -10.66
N ALA A 28 6.82 -6.10 -11.98
CA ALA A 28 7.66 -5.14 -12.68
C ALA A 28 7.07 -3.73 -12.55
N PRO A 29 7.90 -2.67 -12.57
CA PRO A 29 7.41 -1.31 -12.38
C PRO A 29 6.32 -0.87 -13.36
N ASP A 30 6.38 -1.32 -14.60
CA ASP A 30 5.41 -0.97 -15.64
C ASP A 30 4.03 -1.61 -15.42
N GLN A 31 3.96 -2.64 -14.58
CA GLN A 31 2.72 -3.34 -14.26
C GLN A 31 2.22 -3.04 -12.86
N SER A 32 2.93 -2.17 -12.14
CA SER A 32 2.63 -1.86 -10.75
C SER A 32 1.61 -0.75 -10.63
N ASN A 33 0.73 -0.86 -9.62
CA ASN A 33 -0.16 0.21 -9.22
C ASN A 33 0.10 0.67 -7.79
N PHE A 34 1.12 0.11 -7.15
CA PHE A 34 1.53 0.41 -5.78
C PHE A 34 3.04 0.54 -5.76
N LEU A 35 3.53 1.71 -5.36
CA LEU A 35 4.96 2.01 -5.30
C LEU A 35 5.34 2.53 -3.93
N VAL A 36 6.51 2.11 -3.46
CA VAL A 36 7.18 2.73 -2.32
C VAL A 36 8.45 3.36 -2.86
N LEU A 37 8.59 4.66 -2.66
CA LEU A 37 9.69 5.45 -3.21
C LEU A 37 10.66 5.87 -2.12
N LYS A 38 11.92 6.01 -2.50
CA LYS A 38 12.96 6.46 -1.60
C LYS A 38 13.79 7.55 -2.28
N ASN A 39 14.50 8.34 -1.46
CA ASN A 39 15.43 9.32 -1.97
C ASN A 39 16.62 8.59 -2.59
N ARG A 40 16.99 8.97 -3.80
CA ARG A 40 18.05 8.32 -4.57
C ARG A 40 19.40 8.42 -3.91
N GLU A 41 19.67 9.52 -3.21
CA GLU A 41 20.97 9.77 -2.59
C GLU A 41 21.08 9.25 -1.16
N THR A 42 20.01 9.44 -0.36
CA THR A 42 20.03 9.12 1.08
C THR A 42 19.46 7.76 1.40
N ASP A 43 18.74 7.13 0.47
CA ASP A 43 17.97 5.89 0.69
C ASP A 43 16.83 6.03 1.71
N GLU A 44 16.52 7.24 2.16
CA GLU A 44 15.38 7.45 3.04
C GLU A 44 14.09 7.32 2.27
N LEU A 45 13.09 6.67 2.87
CA LEU A 45 11.79 6.54 2.26
C LEU A 45 11.10 7.90 2.15
N THR A 46 10.56 8.20 0.98
CA THR A 46 9.90 9.47 0.73
C THR A 46 8.38 9.34 0.79
N ARG A 47 7.82 8.48 -0.05
CA ARG A 47 6.36 8.36 -0.11
C ARG A 47 5.93 7.01 -0.67
N ALA A 48 4.69 6.64 -0.38
CA ALA A 48 4.02 5.51 -1.00
C ALA A 48 2.92 6.04 -1.91
N LEU A 49 2.75 5.40 -3.06
CA LEU A 49 1.75 5.77 -4.06
C LEU A 49 0.91 4.56 -4.40
N PHE A 50 -0.38 4.77 -4.56
CA PHE A 50 -1.31 3.73 -4.98
C PHE A 50 -2.33 4.32 -5.95
N SER A 51 -2.52 3.66 -7.10
CA SER A 51 -3.55 4.01 -8.08
C SER A 51 -4.51 2.84 -8.25
N PRO A 52 -5.76 2.95 -7.76
CA PRO A 52 -6.73 1.86 -7.86
C PRO A 52 -7.05 1.43 -9.29
N THR A 53 -6.97 2.36 -10.22
CA THR A 53 -7.38 2.12 -11.63
C THR A 53 -6.23 1.81 -12.57
N GLY A 54 -5.00 1.85 -12.08
CA GLY A 54 -3.82 1.54 -12.89
C GLY A 54 -2.66 2.45 -12.55
N GLY A 55 -1.45 2.01 -12.90
CA GLY A 55 -0.22 2.67 -12.49
C GLY A 55 0.25 3.83 -13.36
N LYS A 56 -0.51 4.24 -14.37
CA LYS A 56 -0.06 5.27 -15.31
C LYS A 56 0.13 6.64 -14.68
N ASP A 57 -0.61 6.91 -13.61
CA ASP A 57 -0.55 8.20 -12.91
C ASP A 57 0.50 8.23 -11.81
N LEU A 58 1.21 7.13 -11.60
CA LEU A 58 2.22 7.04 -10.54
C LEU A 58 3.56 7.53 -11.08
N VAL A 59 3.91 8.76 -10.73
CA VAL A 59 5.13 9.42 -11.24
C VAL A 59 6.08 9.69 -10.08
N GLN A 60 7.31 9.23 -10.23
CA GLN A 60 8.36 9.54 -9.26
C GLN A 60 9.07 10.84 -9.63
N ALA A 61 9.57 11.56 -8.61
CA ALA A 61 10.35 12.77 -8.82
C ALA A 61 11.79 12.42 -9.22
N GLU A 62 12.54 13.40 -9.70
CA GLU A 62 13.92 13.18 -10.14
C GLU A 62 14.83 12.67 -9.03
N ASN A 63 14.58 13.11 -7.81
CA ASN A 63 15.38 12.69 -6.65
C ASN A 63 14.90 11.37 -6.03
N GLU A 64 13.90 10.76 -6.61
CA GLU A 64 13.31 9.52 -6.10
C GLU A 64 13.63 8.33 -6.97
N THR A 65 13.68 7.16 -6.35
CA THR A 65 13.76 5.88 -7.05
C THR A 65 12.83 4.90 -6.35
N THR A 66 12.47 3.84 -7.07
CA THR A 66 11.54 2.84 -6.56
C THR A 66 12.26 1.89 -5.59
N ALA A 67 11.77 1.82 -4.35
CA ALA A 67 12.26 0.86 -3.37
C ALA A 67 11.46 -0.45 -3.41
N PHE A 68 10.18 -0.37 -3.75
CA PHE A 68 9.30 -1.52 -3.84
C PHE A 68 8.18 -1.20 -4.84
N CYS A 69 7.83 -2.16 -5.67
CA CYS A 69 6.71 -2.03 -6.60
C CYS A 69 5.91 -3.31 -6.62
N ALA A 70 4.59 -3.17 -6.70
CA ALA A 70 3.69 -4.30 -6.63
C ALA A 70 2.37 -3.98 -7.30
N LYS A 71 1.62 -5.04 -7.59
CA LYS A 71 0.24 -4.92 -8.02
C LYS A 71 -0.64 -5.26 -6.83
N ALA A 72 -1.45 -4.30 -6.42
CA ALA A 72 -2.43 -4.47 -5.35
C ALA A 72 -3.80 -4.64 -5.98
N GLU A 73 -4.47 -5.72 -5.63
CA GLU A 73 -5.78 -6.06 -6.17
C GLU A 73 -6.78 -6.31 -5.04
N TRP A 74 -7.97 -5.77 -5.21
CA TRP A 74 -9.11 -6.11 -4.39
C TRP A 74 -10.04 -6.99 -5.20
N GLY A 75 -10.37 -8.15 -4.66
CA GLY A 75 -11.10 -9.20 -5.35
C GLY A 75 -12.32 -8.74 -6.14
N GLY A 76 -12.17 -8.64 -7.44
CA GLY A 76 -13.23 -8.28 -8.38
C GLY A 76 -13.20 -6.82 -8.81
N ASN A 77 -13.55 -6.62 -10.07
CA ASN A 77 -13.57 -5.30 -10.71
C ASN A 77 -14.74 -4.43 -10.26
N SER A 78 -15.63 -4.97 -9.46
CA SER A 78 -16.86 -4.30 -9.04
C SER A 78 -16.82 -3.81 -7.59
N ASN A 79 -15.64 -3.73 -7.00
CA ASN A 79 -15.52 -3.24 -5.63
C ASN A 79 -15.93 -1.77 -5.56
N PRO A 80 -17.05 -1.44 -4.86
CA PRO A 80 -17.53 -0.06 -4.84
C PRO A 80 -16.57 0.91 -4.16
N LEU A 81 -15.69 0.41 -3.29
CA LEU A 81 -14.70 1.25 -2.63
C LEU A 81 -13.72 1.84 -3.64
N LEU A 82 -13.31 1.05 -4.64
CA LEU A 82 -12.37 1.51 -5.66
C LEU A 82 -12.94 2.63 -6.51
N GLN A 83 -14.26 2.64 -6.69
CA GLN A 83 -14.93 3.66 -7.50
C GLN A 83 -15.03 5.02 -6.79
N THR A 84 -14.94 5.02 -5.47
CA THR A 84 -15.03 6.24 -4.68
C THR A 84 -13.66 6.85 -4.36
N LEU A 85 -12.58 6.14 -4.67
CA LEU A 85 -11.23 6.63 -4.40
C LEU A 85 -10.77 7.62 -5.46
N ALA A 86 -9.87 8.51 -5.07
CA ALA A 86 -9.21 9.41 -6.00
C ALA A 86 -8.39 8.61 -7.03
N ALA A 87 -7.98 9.27 -8.12
CA ALA A 87 -7.19 8.63 -9.17
C ALA A 87 -5.90 8.01 -8.61
N HIS A 88 -5.31 8.64 -7.59
CA HIS A 88 -4.19 8.06 -6.87
C HIS A 88 -4.19 8.55 -5.42
N ILE A 89 -3.53 7.79 -4.56
CA ILE A 89 -3.41 8.08 -3.14
C ILE A 89 -1.92 8.17 -2.83
N GLU A 90 -1.54 9.17 -2.05
CA GLU A 90 -0.17 9.41 -1.65
C GLU A 90 -0.06 9.43 -0.12
N LEU A 91 0.99 8.79 0.40
CA LEU A 91 1.35 8.86 1.82
C LEU A 91 2.80 9.32 1.92
N LYS A 92 3.05 10.41 2.64
CA LYS A 92 4.40 10.90 2.89
C LYS A 92 4.93 10.30 4.18
N PHE A 93 6.03 9.56 4.10
CA PHE A 93 6.56 8.84 5.25
C PHE A 93 7.07 9.74 6.36
N GLU A 94 7.48 10.95 6.05
CA GLU A 94 7.93 11.89 7.09
C GLU A 94 6.83 12.22 8.11
N SER A 95 5.58 12.13 7.69
CA SER A 95 4.43 12.42 8.55
C SER A 95 4.00 11.22 9.40
N VAL A 96 4.47 10.03 9.08
CA VAL A 96 4.02 8.77 9.72
C VAL A 96 5.22 7.83 9.92
N PRO A 97 6.10 8.12 10.91
CA PRO A 97 7.32 7.33 11.11
C PRO A 97 7.08 5.84 11.36
N ASP A 98 5.98 5.47 12.02
CA ASP A 98 5.63 4.08 12.25
C ASP A 98 5.35 3.33 10.94
N VAL A 99 4.72 3.99 9.99
CA VAL A 99 4.45 3.41 8.68
C VAL A 99 5.74 3.30 7.87
N ALA A 100 6.66 4.24 8.04
CA ALA A 100 7.98 4.15 7.40
C ALA A 100 8.72 2.90 7.86
N GLU A 101 8.67 2.57 9.15
CA GLU A 101 9.28 1.34 9.67
C GLU A 101 8.63 0.09 9.07
N LEU A 102 7.30 0.09 8.96
CA LEU A 102 6.57 -0.99 8.33
C LEU A 102 7.02 -1.19 6.88
N ALA A 103 7.16 -0.10 6.14
CA ALA A 103 7.60 -0.15 4.75
C ALA A 103 9.03 -0.66 4.62
N GLN A 104 9.91 -0.32 5.58
CA GLN A 104 11.28 -0.85 5.58
C GLN A 104 11.29 -2.36 5.74
N ILE A 105 10.44 -2.90 6.62
CA ILE A 105 10.33 -4.35 6.79
C ILE A 105 9.84 -5.00 5.50
N LEU A 106 8.85 -4.40 4.86
CA LEU A 106 8.32 -4.87 3.59
C LEU A 106 9.40 -4.95 2.52
N ILE A 107 10.18 -3.89 2.39
CA ILE A 107 11.28 -3.80 1.42
C ILE A 107 12.33 -4.87 1.70
N SER A 108 12.72 -5.01 2.97
CA SER A 108 13.72 -5.99 3.37
C SER A 108 13.27 -7.41 3.04
N GLU A 109 12.02 -7.73 3.34
CA GLU A 109 11.47 -9.06 3.07
C GLU A 109 11.38 -9.34 1.57
N SER A 110 11.08 -8.34 0.76
CA SER A 110 10.99 -8.49 -0.69
C SER A 110 12.35 -8.65 -1.36
N ARG A 111 13.41 -8.09 -0.78
CA ARG A 111 14.76 -8.16 -1.34
C ARG A 111 15.47 -9.47 -1.02
N GLU A 112 15.20 -10.04 0.15
CA GLU A 112 15.82 -11.27 0.60
C GLU A 112 14.74 -12.32 0.89
N PRO A 113 14.15 -12.92 -0.18
CA PRO A 113 13.05 -13.87 0.01
C PRO A 113 13.48 -15.08 0.84
N ARG A 114 12.65 -15.44 1.78
CA ARG A 114 12.80 -16.60 2.65
C ARG A 114 11.52 -17.42 2.59
N CYS A 115 11.54 -18.58 3.23
CA CYS A 115 10.34 -19.37 3.37
C CYS A 115 9.26 -18.52 4.05
N GLY A 116 8.11 -18.37 3.40
CA GLY A 116 7.01 -17.55 3.91
C GLY A 116 7.06 -16.07 3.54
N SER A 117 8.11 -15.61 2.84
CA SER A 117 8.24 -14.20 2.46
C SER A 117 7.04 -13.67 1.68
N ARG A 118 6.48 -14.49 0.81
CA ARG A 118 5.32 -14.09 0.01
C ARG A 118 4.13 -13.71 0.88
N ALA A 119 3.89 -14.49 1.93
CA ALA A 119 2.83 -14.21 2.88
C ALA A 119 3.13 -12.93 3.68
N VAL A 120 4.38 -12.76 4.11
CA VAL A 120 4.80 -11.57 4.86
C VAL A 120 4.64 -10.32 4.00
N VAL A 121 5.13 -10.33 2.77
CA VAL A 121 5.02 -9.20 1.84
C VAL A 121 3.55 -8.86 1.59
N ASN A 122 2.72 -9.86 1.37
CA ASN A 122 1.30 -9.63 1.13
C ASN A 122 0.62 -8.98 2.36
N ARG A 123 0.92 -9.47 3.55
CA ARG A 123 0.31 -8.92 4.78
C ARG A 123 0.80 -7.51 5.08
N LEU A 124 2.09 -7.26 4.95
CA LEU A 124 2.64 -5.94 5.18
C LEU A 124 2.14 -4.93 4.15
N GLY A 125 2.05 -5.34 2.89
CA GLY A 125 1.49 -4.51 1.84
C GLY A 125 0.03 -4.16 2.08
N GLU A 126 -0.75 -5.12 2.55
CA GLU A 126 -2.15 -4.90 2.93
C GLU A 126 -2.26 -3.88 4.05
N ILE A 127 -1.45 -4.01 5.10
CA ILE A 127 -1.45 -3.07 6.22
C ILE A 127 -1.07 -1.66 5.73
N LEU A 128 -0.06 -1.55 4.89
CA LEU A 128 0.37 -0.27 4.35
C LEU A 128 -0.75 0.40 3.55
N LEU A 129 -1.44 -0.37 2.71
CA LEU A 129 -2.57 0.15 1.95
C LEU A 129 -3.70 0.65 2.85
N VAL A 130 -4.03 -0.11 3.89
CA VAL A 130 -5.07 0.30 4.85
C VAL A 130 -4.69 1.64 5.50
N ARG A 131 -3.43 1.80 5.90
CA ARG A 131 -2.96 3.05 6.49
C ARG A 131 -3.04 4.21 5.50
N MET A 132 -2.77 3.95 4.22
CA MET A 132 -2.92 4.96 3.18
C MET A 132 -4.38 5.39 2.99
N LEU A 133 -5.30 4.44 3.04
CA LEU A 133 -6.72 4.72 2.85
C LEU A 133 -7.35 5.46 4.04
N ARG A 134 -6.73 5.38 5.20
CA ARG A 134 -7.26 5.96 6.44
C ARG A 134 -6.86 7.41 6.67
N GLN A 135 -5.95 7.94 5.89
CA GLN A 135 -5.51 9.32 6.09
C GLN A 135 -6.47 10.36 5.50
#